data_83687456756f3d808da00ea362f9dc1b
#
_entry.id   83687456756f3d808da00ea362f9dc1b
#
_cell.length_a   1.000
_cell.length_b   1.000
_cell.length_c   1.000
_cell.angle_alpha   90.00
_cell.angle_beta   90.00
_cell.angle_gamma   90.00
#
_symmetry.space_group_name_H-M   'P 1'
#
loop_
_entity.id
_entity.type
_entity.pdbx_description
1 polymer ?
#
loop_
_entity_poly.entity_id
_entity_poly.type
_entity_poly.pdbx_seq_one_letter_code
_entity_poly.pdbx_strand_id
1 'polypeptide(L)'
;MHAKQTENEKREILSDEIYDKFEVFENDAWSDDFIYFGKTKFGTEVFLNKLVSEADKILLIGSITHHYFAGFGGGAKLLVPGVASYKTAIQNHKLTLTQDGDINPNATNLKLEGNPVYEDIIEAFKLCRLKVVHLGVVLDETDKIVGAFFGDVIQSHKAGADFVNKFFTIPVNKKFDVVISSAGGFPKDVNFIQAHKSIHHSHYILKEGGYLFSFIECRDGIGSKTFLDWFKFKNPGEMKKHLLENYSMNGHTALSLQNKLKICNIIVRCELKNDLLEMMGLRTLDNFDMLKNLVGSIAVLTNASIYLPIYQGAL
;
A
#
# COMPACT_ATOMS: atom_id res chain seq x y z
N MET A 1 13.16 -3.20 -0.27
CA MET A 1 12.50 -1.97 -0.69
C MET A 1 12.14 -1.09 0.50
N HIS A 2 12.06 -1.66 1.67
CA HIS A 2 12.10 -0.94 2.94
C HIS A 2 13.56 -0.72 3.35
N ALA A 3 13.80 0.19 4.29
CA ALA A 3 15.13 0.36 4.90
C ALA A 3 15.52 -0.94 5.63
N LYS A 4 16.83 -1.22 5.72
CA LYS A 4 17.33 -2.34 6.52
C LYS A 4 16.95 -2.09 7.98
N GLN A 5 16.46 -3.15 8.63
CA GLN A 5 16.09 -3.12 10.03
C GLN A 5 17.30 -3.38 10.91
N THR A 6 17.37 -2.67 12.02
CA THR A 6 18.33 -2.93 13.07
C THR A 6 18.03 -4.27 13.77
N GLU A 7 19.00 -4.82 14.50
CA GLU A 7 18.78 -6.03 15.28
C GLU A 7 17.65 -5.86 16.31
N ASN A 8 17.58 -4.70 16.97
CA ASN A 8 16.51 -4.41 17.95
C ASN A 8 15.13 -4.41 17.30
N GLU A 9 14.97 -3.76 16.13
CA GLU A 9 13.70 -3.78 15.38
C GLU A 9 13.29 -5.20 14.95
N LYS A 10 14.26 -6.04 14.54
CA LYS A 10 13.98 -7.45 14.22
C LYS A 10 13.52 -8.22 15.44
N ARG A 11 14.12 -8.00 16.61
CA ARG A 11 13.71 -8.61 17.87
C ARG A 11 12.33 -8.14 18.32
N GLU A 12 12.00 -6.87 18.16
CA GLU A 12 10.65 -6.35 18.43
C GLU A 12 9.59 -7.01 17.54
N ILE A 13 9.91 -7.24 16.24
CA ILE A 13 8.97 -7.85 15.29
C ILE A 13 8.79 -9.35 15.54
N LEU A 14 9.89 -10.07 15.80
CA LEU A 14 9.90 -11.53 15.89
C LEU A 14 9.80 -12.08 17.30
N SER A 15 10.03 -11.27 18.34
CA SER A 15 10.40 -11.61 19.71
C SER A 15 11.81 -12.18 19.84
N ASP A 16 12.40 -12.02 21.05
CA ASP A 16 13.72 -12.57 21.34
C ASP A 16 13.77 -14.10 21.20
N GLU A 17 12.71 -14.79 21.63
CA GLU A 17 12.61 -16.25 21.55
C GLU A 17 12.74 -16.75 20.10
N ILE A 18 12.05 -16.12 19.17
CA ILE A 18 12.10 -16.49 17.75
C ILE A 18 13.43 -16.08 17.13
N TYR A 19 13.90 -14.86 17.42
CA TYR A 19 15.13 -14.33 16.85
C TYR A 19 16.36 -15.17 17.26
N ASP A 20 16.43 -15.62 18.52
CA ASP A 20 17.55 -16.42 19.01
C ASP A 20 17.47 -17.91 18.60
N LYS A 21 16.27 -18.41 18.29
CA LYS A 21 16.04 -19.81 17.93
C LYS A 21 16.22 -20.09 16.43
N PHE A 22 15.95 -19.13 15.58
CA PHE A 22 15.95 -19.29 14.14
C PHE A 22 16.96 -18.35 13.46
N GLU A 23 17.54 -18.80 12.37
CA GLU A 23 18.36 -17.94 11.53
C GLU A 23 17.48 -16.90 10.81
N VAL A 24 17.78 -15.62 10.98
CA VAL A 24 16.99 -14.52 10.45
C VAL A 24 17.71 -13.82 9.31
N PHE A 25 17.15 -13.90 8.13
CA PHE A 25 17.65 -13.23 6.92
C PHE A 25 16.72 -12.09 6.52
N GLU A 26 17.31 -11.04 6.00
CA GLU A 26 16.59 -9.89 5.44
C GLU A 26 16.75 -9.88 3.92
N ASN A 27 15.67 -9.74 3.18
CA ASN A 27 15.74 -9.65 1.73
C ASN A 27 16.28 -8.28 1.30
N ASP A 28 17.49 -8.22 0.78
CA ASP A 28 18.03 -7.06 0.11
C ASP A 28 17.65 -7.11 -1.37
N ALA A 29 16.61 -6.37 -1.75
CA ALA A 29 16.09 -6.35 -3.12
C ALA A 29 17.08 -5.84 -4.19
N TRP A 30 18.23 -5.29 -3.76
CA TRP A 30 19.29 -4.74 -4.61
C TRP A 30 20.51 -5.63 -4.70
N SER A 31 20.54 -6.77 -3.96
CA SER A 31 21.63 -7.74 -4.05
C SER A 31 21.62 -8.48 -5.39
N ASP A 32 22.66 -9.29 -5.61
CA ASP A 32 22.76 -10.19 -6.77
C ASP A 32 22.29 -11.63 -6.44
N ASP A 33 21.80 -11.87 -5.21
CA ASP A 33 21.42 -13.19 -4.71
C ASP A 33 20.01 -13.61 -5.12
N PHE A 34 19.72 -13.55 -6.42
CA PHE A 34 18.41 -13.91 -6.96
C PHE A 34 18.49 -15.01 -8.00
N ILE A 35 17.49 -15.88 -8.02
CA ILE A 35 17.28 -16.91 -9.04
C ILE A 35 16.15 -16.47 -9.96
N TYR A 36 16.34 -16.63 -11.27
CA TYR A 36 15.34 -16.36 -12.28
C TYR A 36 14.38 -17.54 -12.46
N PHE A 37 13.09 -17.29 -12.32
CA PHE A 37 12.03 -18.30 -12.41
C PHE A 37 11.21 -18.22 -13.71
N GLY A 38 11.40 -17.20 -14.52
CA GLY A 38 10.66 -17.03 -15.76
C GLY A 38 10.04 -15.64 -15.89
N LYS A 39 9.18 -15.49 -16.90
CA LYS A 39 8.50 -14.23 -17.21
C LYS A 39 7.00 -14.44 -17.30
N THR A 40 6.23 -13.56 -16.65
CA THR A 40 4.77 -13.60 -16.70
C THR A 40 4.23 -13.11 -18.06
N LYS A 41 2.96 -13.39 -18.34
CA LYS A 41 2.27 -12.85 -19.54
C LYS A 41 2.19 -11.32 -19.52
N PHE A 42 2.27 -10.70 -18.35
CA PHE A 42 2.32 -9.24 -18.18
C PHE A 42 3.71 -8.65 -18.44
N GLY A 43 4.71 -9.49 -18.65
CA GLY A 43 6.07 -9.06 -18.96
C GLY A 43 6.98 -8.95 -17.74
N THR A 44 6.52 -9.31 -16.55
CA THR A 44 7.32 -9.28 -15.31
C THR A 44 8.32 -10.44 -15.28
N GLU A 45 9.59 -10.13 -15.22
CA GLU A 45 10.65 -11.10 -14.99
C GLU A 45 10.76 -11.42 -13.50
N VAL A 46 10.59 -12.70 -13.16
CA VAL A 46 10.48 -13.16 -11.78
C VAL A 46 11.85 -13.58 -11.26
N PHE A 47 12.43 -12.77 -10.40
CA PHE A 47 13.67 -13.05 -9.68
C PHE A 47 13.36 -13.10 -8.18
N LEU A 48 13.52 -14.26 -7.56
CA LEU A 48 13.33 -14.45 -6.11
C LEU A 48 14.68 -14.69 -5.42
N ASN A 49 14.73 -14.30 -4.15
CA ASN A 49 15.89 -14.55 -3.31
C ASN A 49 16.29 -16.03 -3.35
N LYS A 50 17.59 -16.31 -3.45
CA LYS A 50 18.15 -17.65 -3.59
C LYS A 50 17.70 -18.59 -2.47
N LEU A 51 17.63 -18.13 -1.23
CA LEU A 51 17.16 -18.92 -0.09
C LEU A 51 15.75 -19.50 -0.30
N VAL A 52 14.89 -18.78 -1.03
CA VAL A 52 13.53 -19.25 -1.36
C VAL A 52 13.58 -20.46 -2.29
N SER A 53 14.51 -20.50 -3.24
CA SER A 53 14.68 -21.61 -4.19
C SER A 53 15.33 -22.85 -3.56
N GLU A 54 16.08 -22.66 -2.49
CA GLU A 54 16.79 -23.73 -1.76
C GLU A 54 15.92 -24.38 -0.66
N ALA A 55 14.78 -23.76 -0.33
CA ALA A 55 13.89 -24.27 0.70
C ALA A 55 13.06 -25.46 0.24
N ASP A 56 13.02 -26.54 1.03
CA ASP A 56 12.13 -27.70 0.78
C ASP A 56 10.64 -27.35 0.92
N LYS A 57 10.32 -26.46 1.85
CA LYS A 57 8.97 -25.95 2.11
C LYS A 57 9.05 -24.50 2.57
N ILE A 58 8.05 -23.72 2.19
CA ILE A 58 7.93 -22.31 2.55
C ILE A 58 6.62 -22.10 3.27
N LEU A 59 6.68 -21.43 4.42
CA LEU A 59 5.51 -20.92 5.13
C LEU A 59 5.50 -19.40 4.98
N LEU A 60 4.50 -18.86 4.29
CA LEU A 60 4.25 -17.42 4.21
C LEU A 60 3.38 -17.00 5.39
N ILE A 61 3.90 -16.10 6.23
CA ILE A 61 3.15 -15.55 7.36
C ILE A 61 3.01 -14.03 7.17
N GLY A 62 1.80 -13.51 7.28
CA GLY A 62 1.59 -12.07 7.18
C GLY A 62 0.14 -11.64 7.32
N SER A 63 -0.07 -10.33 7.44
CA SER A 63 -1.42 -9.78 7.56
C SER A 63 -2.12 -9.66 6.21
N ILE A 64 -3.44 -9.89 6.22
CA ILE A 64 -4.32 -9.60 5.09
C ILE A 64 -5.08 -8.31 5.44
N THR A 65 -4.91 -7.30 4.60
CA THR A 65 -5.51 -5.96 4.78
C THR A 65 -5.91 -5.40 3.41
N HIS A 66 -6.70 -4.33 3.38
CA HIS A 66 -6.92 -3.57 2.15
C HIS A 66 -5.59 -3.09 1.55
N HIS A 67 -5.49 -3.12 0.22
CA HIS A 67 -4.33 -2.60 -0.47
C HIS A 67 -4.74 -1.74 -1.66
N TYR A 68 -4.34 -0.48 -1.66
CA TYR A 68 -4.88 0.56 -2.53
C TYR A 68 -4.70 0.33 -4.04
N PHE A 69 -3.80 -0.56 -4.47
CA PHE A 69 -3.67 -0.93 -5.89
C PHE A 69 -3.65 -2.44 -6.16
N ALA A 70 -3.34 -3.29 -5.18
CA ALA A 70 -3.30 -4.75 -5.37
C ALA A 70 -4.57 -5.45 -4.85
N GLY A 71 -5.60 -4.69 -4.50
CA GLY A 71 -6.83 -5.18 -3.88
C GLY A 71 -6.66 -5.46 -2.40
N PHE A 72 -5.85 -6.47 -2.08
CA PHE A 72 -5.51 -6.86 -0.70
C PHE A 72 -4.01 -7.14 -0.56
N GLY A 73 -3.49 -6.98 0.67
CA GLY A 73 -2.16 -7.41 1.08
C GLY A 73 -2.13 -8.88 1.50
N GLY A 74 -0.95 -9.42 1.79
CA GLY A 74 -0.80 -10.82 2.19
C GLY A 74 -0.76 -11.81 1.02
N GLY A 75 -0.93 -13.11 1.30
CA GLY A 75 -0.95 -14.16 0.29
C GLY A 75 0.35 -14.26 -0.52
N ALA A 76 0.20 -14.52 -1.82
CA ALA A 76 1.32 -14.60 -2.75
C ALA A 76 2.18 -13.32 -2.82
N LYS A 77 1.62 -12.19 -2.37
CA LYS A 77 2.33 -10.91 -2.29
C LYS A 77 3.50 -10.94 -1.29
N LEU A 78 3.47 -11.83 -0.31
CA LEU A 78 4.59 -12.05 0.61
C LEU A 78 5.80 -12.68 -0.11
N LEU A 79 5.57 -13.43 -1.19
CA LEU A 79 6.62 -13.96 -2.04
C LEU A 79 7.00 -12.96 -3.15
N VAL A 80 6.03 -12.46 -3.90
CA VAL A 80 6.20 -11.49 -4.99
C VAL A 80 5.33 -10.26 -4.72
N PRO A 81 5.90 -9.10 -4.40
CA PRO A 81 7.32 -8.73 -4.39
C PRO A 81 8.06 -8.92 -3.05
N GLY A 82 7.49 -9.58 -2.04
CA GLY A 82 8.04 -9.61 -0.67
C GLY A 82 9.50 -10.02 -0.59
N VAL A 83 9.89 -11.11 -1.24
CA VAL A 83 11.27 -11.62 -1.31
C VAL A 83 11.83 -11.65 -2.74
N ALA A 84 11.27 -10.80 -3.60
CA ALA A 84 11.73 -10.62 -4.97
C ALA A 84 12.79 -9.52 -5.10
N SER A 85 13.47 -9.51 -6.26
CA SER A 85 14.37 -8.42 -6.65
C SER A 85 13.63 -7.10 -6.87
N TYR A 86 14.35 -5.98 -6.78
CA TYR A 86 13.82 -4.67 -7.13
C TYR A 86 13.28 -4.62 -8.57
N LYS A 87 13.95 -5.28 -9.50
CA LYS A 87 13.53 -5.39 -10.91
C LYS A 87 12.14 -6.02 -11.03
N THR A 88 11.91 -7.15 -10.39
CA THR A 88 10.61 -7.83 -10.36
C THR A 88 9.54 -6.91 -9.76
N ALA A 89 9.85 -6.29 -8.63
CA ALA A 89 8.91 -5.43 -7.92
C ALA A 89 8.48 -4.21 -8.75
N ILE A 90 9.40 -3.50 -9.42
CA ILE A 90 9.04 -2.35 -10.22
C ILE A 90 8.26 -2.72 -11.49
N GLN A 91 8.55 -3.86 -12.11
CA GLN A 91 7.81 -4.33 -13.28
C GLN A 91 6.36 -4.66 -12.90
N ASN A 92 6.14 -5.37 -11.79
CA ASN A 92 4.79 -5.60 -11.26
C ASN A 92 4.08 -4.30 -10.90
N HIS A 93 4.72 -3.39 -10.18
CA HIS A 93 4.10 -2.12 -9.75
C HIS A 93 3.83 -1.18 -10.93
N LYS A 94 4.55 -1.29 -12.04
CA LYS A 94 4.26 -0.53 -13.26
C LYS A 94 2.89 -0.88 -13.85
N LEU A 95 2.33 -2.06 -13.55
CA LEU A 95 0.99 -2.47 -13.97
C LEU A 95 -0.14 -1.67 -13.29
N THR A 96 0.20 -0.82 -12.32
CA THR A 96 -0.71 0.21 -11.78
C THR A 96 -1.01 1.32 -12.79
N LEU A 97 -0.31 1.36 -13.92
CA LEU A 97 -0.49 2.35 -14.96
C LEU A 97 -1.17 1.73 -16.19
N THR A 98 -1.96 2.54 -16.88
CA THR A 98 -2.47 2.23 -18.21
C THR A 98 -1.38 2.47 -19.27
N GLN A 99 -1.65 2.11 -20.54
CA GLN A 99 -0.70 2.31 -21.64
C GLN A 99 -0.40 3.79 -21.93
N ASP A 100 -1.29 4.69 -21.57
CA ASP A 100 -1.14 6.15 -21.68
C ASP A 100 -0.58 6.81 -20.42
N GLY A 101 -0.17 6.00 -19.43
CA GLY A 101 0.52 6.45 -18.22
C GLY A 101 -0.39 6.99 -17.11
N ASP A 102 -1.71 6.79 -17.23
CA ASP A 102 -2.64 7.12 -16.16
C ASP A 102 -2.76 5.98 -15.14
N ILE A 103 -3.42 6.25 -14.01
CA ILE A 103 -3.72 5.20 -13.05
C ILE A 103 -4.71 4.19 -13.65
N ASN A 104 -4.34 2.92 -13.60
CA ASN A 104 -5.21 1.84 -14.08
C ASN A 104 -6.40 1.67 -13.11
N PRO A 105 -7.65 1.86 -13.55
CA PRO A 105 -8.82 1.77 -12.68
C PRO A 105 -9.05 0.37 -12.12
N ASN A 106 -8.46 -0.66 -12.73
CA ASN A 106 -8.52 -2.03 -12.24
C ASN A 106 -7.48 -2.32 -11.16
N ALA A 107 -6.41 -1.53 -11.07
CA ALA A 107 -5.43 -1.62 -9.98
C ALA A 107 -5.93 -0.79 -8.78
N THR A 108 -6.88 -1.33 -8.03
CA THR A 108 -7.60 -0.62 -6.97
C THR A 108 -7.90 -1.53 -5.77
N ASN A 109 -8.36 -0.93 -4.68
CA ASN A 109 -8.87 -1.66 -3.50
C ASN A 109 -9.97 -2.66 -3.86
N LEU A 110 -10.13 -3.69 -3.06
CA LEU A 110 -11.18 -4.72 -3.12
C LEU A 110 -11.15 -5.63 -4.36
N LYS A 111 -10.39 -5.28 -5.38
CA LYS A 111 -10.38 -6.01 -6.64
C LYS A 111 -9.21 -6.98 -6.70
N LEU A 112 -9.50 -8.28 -6.79
CA LEU A 112 -8.55 -9.36 -7.08
C LEU A 112 -8.65 -9.77 -8.56
N GLU A 113 -9.80 -10.24 -8.99
CA GLU A 113 -10.05 -10.64 -10.38
C GLU A 113 -10.06 -9.41 -11.31
N GLY A 114 -9.31 -9.50 -12.42
CA GLY A 114 -9.14 -8.40 -13.37
C GLY A 114 -8.23 -7.27 -12.85
N ASN A 115 -7.62 -7.41 -11.68
CA ASN A 115 -6.58 -6.49 -11.22
C ASN A 115 -5.22 -6.94 -11.77
N PRO A 116 -4.61 -6.17 -12.69
CA PRO A 116 -3.40 -6.62 -13.38
C PRO A 116 -2.22 -6.83 -12.44
N VAL A 117 -2.13 -6.04 -11.36
CA VAL A 117 -1.07 -6.19 -10.35
C VAL A 117 -1.22 -7.50 -9.60
N TYR A 118 -2.44 -7.82 -9.15
CA TYR A 118 -2.70 -9.07 -8.43
C TYR A 118 -2.55 -10.29 -9.34
N GLU A 119 -3.10 -10.24 -10.56
CA GLU A 119 -3.00 -11.36 -11.51
C GLU A 119 -1.54 -11.67 -11.88
N ASP A 120 -0.71 -10.64 -12.05
CA ASP A 120 0.72 -10.80 -12.29
C ASP A 120 1.44 -11.45 -11.10
N ILE A 121 1.10 -11.04 -9.86
CA ILE A 121 1.61 -11.68 -8.64
C ILE A 121 1.24 -13.17 -8.60
N ILE A 122 -0.01 -13.53 -8.91
CA ILE A 122 -0.47 -14.93 -8.91
C ILE A 122 0.23 -15.73 -10.01
N GLU A 123 0.43 -15.15 -11.18
CA GLU A 123 1.14 -15.82 -12.26
C GLU A 123 2.63 -16.03 -11.90
N ALA A 124 3.29 -15.01 -11.36
CA ALA A 124 4.65 -15.09 -10.87
C ALA A 124 4.80 -16.18 -9.78
N PHE A 125 3.88 -16.23 -8.82
CA PHE A 125 3.82 -17.27 -7.81
C PHE A 125 3.73 -18.68 -8.43
N LYS A 126 2.84 -18.87 -9.42
CA LYS A 126 2.64 -20.16 -10.08
C LYS A 126 3.87 -20.59 -10.90
N LEU A 127 4.59 -19.66 -11.52
CA LEU A 127 5.81 -19.93 -12.27
C LEU A 127 6.90 -20.55 -11.39
N CYS A 128 6.95 -20.17 -10.11
CA CYS A 128 8.00 -20.63 -9.18
C CYS A 128 7.88 -22.11 -8.82
N ARG A 129 6.70 -22.72 -8.92
CA ARG A 129 6.43 -24.14 -8.60
C ARG A 129 6.97 -24.61 -7.25
N LEU A 130 7.01 -23.71 -6.28
CA LEU A 130 7.50 -23.95 -4.93
C LEU A 130 6.45 -24.62 -4.06
N LYS A 131 6.87 -25.39 -3.04
CA LYS A 131 5.97 -25.96 -2.02
C LYS A 131 5.71 -24.93 -0.95
N VAL A 132 4.60 -24.22 -1.09
CA VAL A 132 4.26 -23.07 -0.24
C VAL A 132 2.94 -23.30 0.46
N VAL A 133 2.89 -22.97 1.75
CA VAL A 133 1.64 -22.82 2.52
C VAL A 133 1.57 -21.39 3.06
N HIS A 134 0.38 -20.92 3.36
CA HIS A 134 0.13 -19.56 3.82
C HIS A 134 -0.62 -19.57 5.13
N LEU A 135 -0.17 -18.74 6.07
CA LEU A 135 -0.89 -18.33 7.27
C LEU A 135 -1.13 -16.83 7.19
N GLY A 136 -2.32 -16.45 6.73
CA GLY A 136 -2.76 -15.08 6.71
C GLY A 136 -3.54 -14.74 7.98
N VAL A 137 -3.20 -13.64 8.63
CA VAL A 137 -3.95 -13.14 9.78
C VAL A 137 -4.60 -11.80 9.46
N VAL A 138 -5.74 -11.53 10.08
CA VAL A 138 -6.39 -10.21 10.04
C VAL A 138 -6.31 -9.62 11.43
N LEU A 139 -5.82 -8.39 11.52
CA LEU A 139 -5.68 -7.63 12.76
C LEU A 139 -6.76 -6.55 12.83
N ASP A 140 -7.26 -6.28 14.03
CA ASP A 140 -8.11 -5.12 14.31
C ASP A 140 -7.28 -3.84 14.54
N GLU A 141 -7.93 -2.76 14.91
CA GLU A 141 -7.29 -1.48 15.21
C GLU A 141 -6.41 -1.49 16.46
N THR A 142 -6.54 -2.52 17.30
CA THR A 142 -5.72 -2.75 18.51
C THR A 142 -4.62 -3.79 18.30
N ASP A 143 -4.36 -4.15 17.04
CA ASP A 143 -3.38 -5.15 16.59
C ASP A 143 -3.65 -6.57 17.12
N LYS A 144 -4.91 -6.89 17.52
CA LYS A 144 -5.33 -8.23 17.90
C LYS A 144 -5.76 -9.03 16.66
N ILE A 145 -5.41 -10.31 16.65
CA ILE A 145 -5.82 -11.24 15.61
C ILE A 145 -7.33 -11.50 15.74
N VAL A 146 -8.09 -11.09 14.73
CA VAL A 146 -9.55 -11.31 14.63
C VAL A 146 -9.93 -12.34 13.55
N GLY A 147 -8.97 -12.77 12.74
CA GLY A 147 -9.13 -13.82 11.75
C GLY A 147 -7.79 -14.48 11.42
N ALA A 148 -7.82 -15.80 11.17
CA ALA A 148 -6.65 -16.56 10.75
C ALA A 148 -7.04 -17.55 9.64
N PHE A 149 -6.26 -17.59 8.55
CA PHE A 149 -6.54 -18.34 7.34
C PHE A 149 -5.31 -19.12 6.92
N PHE A 150 -5.37 -20.45 6.95
CA PHE A 150 -4.24 -21.33 6.71
C PHE A 150 -4.49 -22.28 5.55
N GLY A 151 -3.46 -22.58 4.76
CA GLY A 151 -3.49 -23.62 3.74
C GLY A 151 -2.91 -23.18 2.39
N ASP A 152 -3.60 -23.53 1.30
CA ASP A 152 -3.23 -23.09 -0.05
C ASP A 152 -3.16 -21.56 -0.14
N VAL A 153 -2.11 -21.04 -0.76
CA VAL A 153 -1.80 -19.60 -0.76
C VAL A 153 -2.93 -18.76 -1.36
N ILE A 154 -3.55 -19.24 -2.44
CA ILE A 154 -4.57 -18.48 -3.15
C ILE A 154 -5.91 -18.58 -2.40
N GLN A 155 -6.27 -19.77 -1.96
CA GLN A 155 -7.57 -20.01 -1.29
C GLN A 155 -7.62 -19.34 0.08
N SER A 156 -6.58 -19.52 0.90
CA SER A 156 -6.50 -18.90 2.23
C SER A 156 -6.44 -17.37 2.16
N HIS A 157 -5.71 -16.82 1.16
CA HIS A 157 -5.69 -15.38 0.93
C HIS A 157 -7.07 -14.86 0.50
N LYS A 158 -7.77 -15.56 -0.40
CA LYS A 158 -9.13 -15.19 -0.83
C LYS A 158 -10.10 -15.19 0.34
N ALA A 159 -10.09 -16.24 1.16
CA ALA A 159 -10.95 -16.32 2.34
C ALA A 159 -10.68 -15.16 3.33
N GLY A 160 -9.40 -14.82 3.55
CA GLY A 160 -9.04 -13.67 4.36
C GLY A 160 -9.43 -12.32 3.73
N ALA A 161 -9.30 -12.18 2.42
CA ALA A 161 -9.74 -10.99 1.69
C ALA A 161 -11.27 -10.79 1.78
N ASP A 162 -12.05 -11.87 1.67
CA ASP A 162 -13.50 -11.84 1.85
C ASP A 162 -13.88 -11.45 3.29
N PHE A 163 -13.13 -11.93 4.28
CA PHE A 163 -13.30 -11.53 5.67
C PHE A 163 -13.00 -10.04 5.86
N VAL A 164 -11.86 -9.54 5.34
CA VAL A 164 -11.50 -8.12 5.40
C VAL A 164 -12.56 -7.26 4.70
N ASN A 165 -13.02 -7.67 3.52
CA ASN A 165 -14.07 -6.95 2.81
C ASN A 165 -15.36 -6.87 3.63
N LYS A 166 -15.75 -7.96 4.29
CA LYS A 166 -16.99 -8.02 5.09
C LYS A 166 -16.94 -7.13 6.34
N PHE A 167 -15.81 -7.09 7.04
CA PHE A 167 -15.73 -6.49 8.38
C PHE A 167 -14.99 -5.14 8.42
N PHE A 168 -14.19 -4.83 7.41
CA PHE A 168 -13.37 -3.61 7.38
C PHE A 168 -13.72 -2.68 6.22
N THR A 169 -14.70 -3.05 5.37
CA THR A 169 -15.29 -2.14 4.39
C THR A 169 -16.57 -1.55 4.96
N ILE A 170 -16.69 -0.23 4.95
CA ILE A 170 -17.82 0.50 5.52
C ILE A 170 -18.66 1.08 4.39
N PRO A 171 -19.84 0.51 4.09
CA PRO A 171 -20.73 1.09 3.10
C PRO A 171 -21.31 2.41 3.60
N VAL A 172 -21.25 3.46 2.79
CA VAL A 172 -21.85 4.75 3.08
C VAL A 172 -22.81 5.15 1.96
N ASN A 173 -23.93 5.80 2.31
CA ASN A 173 -25.01 6.14 1.38
C ASN A 173 -24.90 7.55 0.79
N LYS A 174 -23.90 8.33 1.19
CA LYS A 174 -23.65 9.68 0.68
C LYS A 174 -22.17 10.03 0.71
N LYS A 175 -21.77 11.00 -0.09
CA LYS A 175 -20.47 11.67 0.02
C LYS A 175 -20.59 12.90 0.93
N PHE A 176 -19.45 13.29 1.51
CA PHE A 176 -19.37 14.34 2.51
C PHE A 176 -18.64 15.58 1.97
N ASP A 177 -19.01 16.76 2.48
CA ASP A 177 -18.34 18.01 2.15
C ASP A 177 -16.95 18.07 2.83
N VAL A 178 -16.86 17.46 4.01
CA VAL A 178 -15.64 17.38 4.82
C VAL A 178 -15.44 15.97 5.33
N VAL A 179 -14.21 15.48 5.23
CA VAL A 179 -13.76 14.25 5.88
C VAL A 179 -12.58 14.58 6.80
N ILE A 180 -12.68 14.20 8.06
CA ILE A 180 -11.60 14.28 9.04
C ILE A 180 -11.10 12.86 9.26
N SER A 181 -9.83 12.59 8.99
CA SER A 181 -9.29 11.23 9.10
C SER A 181 -8.01 11.17 9.92
N SER A 182 -7.87 10.08 10.67
CA SER A 182 -6.60 9.66 11.25
C SER A 182 -6.15 8.35 10.59
N ALA A 183 -4.85 8.19 10.38
CA ALA A 183 -4.30 6.92 9.90
C ALA A 183 -4.40 5.80 10.95
N GLY A 184 -4.58 6.15 12.23
CA GLY A 184 -4.63 5.22 13.35
C GLY A 184 -3.30 5.08 14.10
N GLY A 185 -2.33 5.95 13.81
CA GLY A 185 -1.04 6.02 14.51
C GLY A 185 -0.02 4.97 14.06
N PHE A 186 1.13 4.98 14.75
CA PHE A 186 2.22 4.03 14.51
C PHE A 186 1.77 2.57 14.63
N PRO A 187 2.26 1.67 13.77
CA PRO A 187 3.20 1.86 12.67
C PRO A 187 2.54 2.25 11.33
N LYS A 188 1.22 2.49 11.30
CA LYS A 188 0.43 2.68 10.09
C LYS A 188 0.76 3.98 9.35
N ASP A 189 1.29 4.97 10.06
CA ASP A 189 1.69 6.28 9.55
C ASP A 189 3.15 6.65 9.84
N VAL A 190 3.99 5.65 10.03
CA VAL A 190 5.42 5.82 10.31
C VAL A 190 6.13 6.74 9.30
N ASN A 191 5.68 6.74 8.06
CA ASN A 191 6.13 7.66 7.01
C ASN A 191 4.98 8.01 6.05
N PHE A 192 5.19 9.02 5.21
CA PHE A 192 4.16 9.52 4.30
C PHE A 192 3.64 8.47 3.31
N ILE A 193 4.52 7.60 2.78
CA ILE A 193 4.11 6.53 1.85
C ILE A 193 3.12 5.56 2.51
N GLN A 194 3.30 5.23 3.79
CA GLN A 194 2.34 4.40 4.53
C GLN A 194 1.08 5.19 4.87
N ALA A 195 1.23 6.41 5.38
CA ALA A 195 0.12 7.30 5.75
C ALA A 195 -0.79 7.66 4.56
N HIS A 196 -0.24 7.74 3.34
CA HIS A 196 -1.00 8.00 2.11
C HIS A 196 -2.19 7.03 1.92
N LYS A 197 -2.11 5.81 2.47
CA LYS A 197 -3.22 4.84 2.40
C LYS A 197 -4.48 5.38 3.09
N SER A 198 -4.34 6.06 4.23
CA SER A 198 -5.48 6.69 4.92
C SER A 198 -6.09 7.83 4.10
N ILE A 199 -5.26 8.65 3.46
CA ILE A 199 -5.72 9.68 2.52
C ILE A 199 -6.45 9.03 1.35
N HIS A 200 -5.92 7.92 0.82
CA HIS A 200 -6.52 7.19 -0.29
C HIS A 200 -7.88 6.58 0.10
N HIS A 201 -8.02 6.00 1.29
CA HIS A 201 -9.30 5.46 1.75
C HIS A 201 -10.33 6.57 1.99
N SER A 202 -9.91 7.66 2.60
CA SER A 202 -10.81 8.77 2.97
C SER A 202 -11.41 9.50 1.77
N HIS A 203 -10.68 9.57 0.64
CA HIS A 203 -11.15 10.31 -0.52
C HIS A 203 -12.36 9.67 -1.21
N TYR A 204 -12.62 8.36 -1.03
CA TYR A 204 -13.75 7.67 -1.68
C TYR A 204 -15.11 8.24 -1.29
N ILE A 205 -15.20 8.79 -0.09
CA ILE A 205 -16.46 9.36 0.45
C ILE A 205 -16.48 10.88 0.45
N LEU A 206 -15.48 11.52 -0.16
CA LEU A 206 -15.42 12.97 -0.27
C LEU A 206 -16.12 13.44 -1.55
N LYS A 207 -16.87 14.53 -1.47
CA LYS A 207 -17.42 15.22 -2.64
C LYS A 207 -16.31 15.90 -3.43
N GLU A 208 -16.53 16.12 -4.70
CA GLU A 208 -15.67 16.97 -5.52
C GLU A 208 -15.65 18.39 -4.94
N GLY A 209 -14.45 19.00 -4.85
CA GLY A 209 -14.22 20.27 -4.17
C GLY A 209 -14.22 20.19 -2.64
N GLY A 210 -14.53 19.04 -2.05
CA GLY A 210 -14.56 18.84 -0.59
C GLY A 210 -13.20 18.94 0.08
N TYR A 211 -13.19 18.92 1.42
CA TYR A 211 -12.02 19.08 2.27
C TYR A 211 -11.71 17.79 3.03
N LEU A 212 -10.49 17.28 2.85
CA LEU A 212 -9.94 16.19 3.65
C LEU A 212 -8.92 16.73 4.65
N PHE A 213 -9.21 16.63 5.94
CA PHE A 213 -8.27 16.89 7.03
C PHE A 213 -7.67 15.55 7.47
N SER A 214 -6.39 15.34 7.22
CA SER A 214 -5.71 14.09 7.53
C SER A 214 -4.69 14.26 8.65
N PHE A 215 -4.89 13.51 9.74
CA PHE A 215 -3.99 13.47 10.89
C PHE A 215 -3.08 12.24 10.76
N ILE A 216 -1.81 12.47 10.54
CA ILE A 216 -0.77 11.47 10.31
C ILE A 216 0.51 11.93 11.00
N GLU A 217 1.33 11.02 11.48
CA GLU A 217 2.58 11.39 12.19
C GLU A 217 3.73 11.62 11.20
N CYS A 218 4.09 10.61 10.42
CA CYS A 218 5.21 10.63 9.46
C CYS A 218 6.58 10.87 10.13
N ARG A 219 6.83 10.32 11.32
CA ARG A 219 8.06 10.53 12.09
C ARG A 219 9.33 10.10 11.34
N ASP A 220 9.26 9.09 10.45
CA ASP A 220 10.36 8.65 9.59
C ASP A 220 10.35 9.34 8.21
N GLY A 221 9.74 10.51 8.13
CA GLY A 221 9.74 11.35 6.94
C GLY A 221 8.88 10.82 5.79
N ILE A 222 9.38 10.95 4.57
CA ILE A 222 8.62 10.56 3.34
C ILE A 222 8.54 9.04 3.17
N GLY A 223 9.57 8.28 3.57
CA GLY A 223 9.62 6.83 3.38
C GLY A 223 10.07 6.36 1.99
N SER A 224 10.45 7.27 1.10
CA SER A 224 10.99 6.96 -0.23
C SER A 224 11.88 8.09 -0.72
N LYS A 225 13.10 7.76 -1.14
CA LYS A 225 14.08 8.75 -1.65
C LYS A 225 13.66 9.37 -2.98
N THR A 226 12.92 8.64 -3.81
CA THR A 226 12.54 9.06 -5.17
C THR A 226 11.13 9.67 -5.25
N PHE A 227 10.38 9.67 -4.16
CA PHE A 227 8.98 10.09 -4.19
C PHE A 227 8.81 11.58 -4.53
N LEU A 228 9.61 12.44 -3.91
CA LEU A 228 9.52 13.89 -4.12
C LEU A 228 9.94 14.32 -5.53
N ASP A 229 10.77 13.53 -6.21
CA ASP A 229 11.20 13.83 -7.57
C ASP A 229 10.02 13.90 -8.55
N TRP A 230 8.96 13.16 -8.29
CA TRP A 230 7.75 13.14 -9.11
C TRP A 230 6.94 14.43 -9.04
N PHE A 231 7.12 15.26 -8.00
CA PHE A 231 6.43 16.55 -7.86
C PHE A 231 7.17 17.71 -8.53
N LYS A 232 8.34 17.47 -9.11
CA LYS A 232 9.08 18.46 -9.92
C LYS A 232 8.45 18.69 -11.29
N PHE A 233 7.65 17.73 -11.77
CA PHE A 233 6.93 17.87 -13.03
C PHE A 233 5.77 18.86 -12.89
N LYS A 234 5.83 19.98 -13.60
CA LYS A 234 4.78 21.00 -13.60
C LYS A 234 3.55 20.60 -14.43
N ASN A 235 3.77 19.74 -15.42
CA ASN A 235 2.74 19.25 -16.33
C ASN A 235 2.46 17.77 -16.07
N PRO A 236 1.20 17.39 -15.71
CA PRO A 236 0.83 15.99 -15.51
C PRO A 236 1.11 15.07 -16.69
N GLY A 237 1.05 15.60 -17.93
CA GLY A 237 1.38 14.84 -19.13
C GLY A 237 2.85 14.45 -19.21
N GLU A 238 3.75 15.34 -18.82
CA GLU A 238 5.19 15.05 -18.71
C GLU A 238 5.46 13.98 -17.64
N MET A 239 4.83 14.09 -16.49
CA MET A 239 4.94 13.08 -15.42
C MET A 239 4.48 11.70 -15.92
N LYS A 240 3.31 11.62 -16.58
CA LYS A 240 2.77 10.37 -17.13
C LYS A 240 3.73 9.74 -18.15
N LYS A 241 4.26 10.53 -19.08
CA LYS A 241 5.25 10.08 -20.06
C LYS A 241 6.50 9.54 -19.36
N HIS A 242 7.03 10.30 -18.40
CA HIS A 242 8.22 9.89 -17.66
C HIS A 242 7.99 8.61 -16.85
N LEU A 243 6.79 8.44 -16.26
CA LEU A 243 6.40 7.21 -15.57
C LEU A 243 6.40 5.99 -16.49
N LEU A 244 5.98 6.14 -17.74
CA LEU A 244 6.01 5.04 -18.70
C LEU A 244 7.44 4.65 -19.11
N GLU A 245 8.31 5.64 -19.30
CA GLU A 245 9.69 5.44 -19.76
C GLU A 245 10.63 5.03 -18.62
N ASN A 246 10.50 5.67 -17.46
CA ASN A 246 11.45 5.58 -16.35
C ASN A 246 10.75 5.30 -15.02
N TYR A 247 9.88 4.30 -14.96
CA TYR A 247 9.16 3.98 -13.75
C TYR A 247 10.10 3.71 -12.57
N SER A 248 9.87 4.40 -11.48
CA SER A 248 10.50 4.11 -10.18
C SER A 248 9.45 3.87 -9.10
N MET A 249 9.87 3.25 -8.01
CA MET A 249 8.97 2.91 -6.90
C MET A 249 8.23 4.15 -6.39
N ASN A 250 6.95 3.99 -6.12
CA ASN A 250 6.03 5.04 -5.65
C ASN A 250 5.69 6.16 -6.66
N GLY A 251 6.12 6.07 -7.92
CA GLY A 251 5.73 7.05 -8.94
C GLY A 251 4.21 7.07 -9.17
N HIS A 252 3.57 5.89 -9.21
CA HIS A 252 2.11 5.78 -9.28
C HIS A 252 1.42 6.37 -8.03
N THR A 253 2.04 6.29 -6.85
CA THR A 253 1.53 6.90 -5.61
C THR A 253 1.50 8.43 -5.72
N ALA A 254 2.57 9.02 -6.27
CA ALA A 254 2.65 10.45 -6.51
C ALA A 254 1.59 10.91 -7.54
N LEU A 255 1.42 10.18 -8.65
CA LEU A 255 0.38 10.45 -9.63
C LEU A 255 -1.03 10.33 -9.02
N SER A 256 -1.27 9.30 -8.22
CA SER A 256 -2.53 9.11 -7.49
C SER A 256 -2.82 10.26 -6.53
N LEU A 257 -1.81 10.78 -5.83
CA LEU A 257 -1.96 11.96 -4.98
C LEU A 257 -2.30 13.21 -5.81
N GLN A 258 -1.57 13.46 -6.88
CA GLN A 258 -1.85 14.59 -7.79
C GLN A 258 -3.27 14.52 -8.38
N ASN A 259 -3.75 13.33 -8.74
CA ASN A 259 -5.11 13.17 -9.25
C ASN A 259 -6.17 13.50 -8.18
N LYS A 260 -5.93 13.15 -6.90
CA LYS A 260 -6.80 13.54 -5.79
C LYS A 260 -6.82 15.05 -5.57
N LEU A 261 -5.67 15.71 -5.64
CA LEU A 261 -5.54 17.17 -5.45
C LEU A 261 -6.27 17.98 -6.53
N LYS A 262 -6.56 17.38 -7.71
CA LYS A 262 -7.41 18.03 -8.73
C LYS A 262 -8.89 18.07 -8.36
N ILE A 263 -9.33 17.13 -7.52
CA ILE A 263 -10.74 16.94 -7.20
C ILE A 263 -11.11 17.29 -5.77
N CYS A 264 -10.13 17.42 -4.86
CA CYS A 264 -10.40 17.78 -3.47
C CYS A 264 -9.23 18.55 -2.84
N ASN A 265 -9.52 19.21 -1.71
CA ASN A 265 -8.56 19.94 -0.91
C ASN A 265 -8.03 19.02 0.19
N ILE A 266 -6.73 18.73 0.20
CA ILE A 266 -6.10 17.87 1.22
C ILE A 266 -5.27 18.75 2.14
N ILE A 267 -5.61 18.72 3.44
CA ILE A 267 -4.95 19.45 4.50
C ILE A 267 -4.44 18.42 5.51
N VAL A 268 -3.16 18.48 5.83
CA VAL A 268 -2.54 17.48 6.69
C VAL A 268 -1.98 18.09 7.97
N ARG A 269 -2.06 17.33 9.05
CA ARG A 269 -1.29 17.57 10.28
C ARG A 269 -0.31 16.44 10.45
N CYS A 270 1.00 16.76 10.38
CA CYS A 270 2.08 15.77 10.49
C CYS A 270 3.38 16.43 10.96
N GLU A 271 4.44 15.64 11.12
CA GLU A 271 5.78 16.09 11.50
C GLU A 271 6.66 16.49 10.30
N LEU A 272 6.17 16.30 9.07
CA LEU A 272 6.91 16.75 7.89
C LEU A 272 7.02 18.26 7.84
N LYS A 273 8.14 18.76 7.31
CA LYS A 273 8.34 20.17 7.05
C LYS A 273 7.33 20.71 6.05
N ASN A 274 6.88 21.93 6.24
CA ASN A 274 5.88 22.58 5.38
C ASN A 274 6.32 22.68 3.92
N ASP A 275 7.59 22.93 3.65
CA ASP A 275 8.14 23.01 2.30
C ASP A 275 7.98 21.70 1.51
N LEU A 276 8.10 20.54 2.20
CA LEU A 276 7.86 19.24 1.58
C LEU A 276 6.37 19.01 1.26
N LEU A 277 5.48 19.47 2.15
CA LEU A 277 4.03 19.39 1.93
C LEU A 277 3.60 20.27 0.77
N GLU A 278 4.08 21.50 0.72
CA GLU A 278 3.84 22.44 -0.38
C GLU A 278 4.34 21.91 -1.72
N MET A 279 5.55 21.30 -1.75
CA MET A 279 6.09 20.64 -2.94
C MET A 279 5.13 19.56 -3.46
N MET A 280 4.49 18.80 -2.58
CA MET A 280 3.50 17.77 -2.91
C MET A 280 2.10 18.36 -3.26
N GLY A 281 1.89 19.67 -3.12
CA GLY A 281 0.60 20.34 -3.30
C GLY A 281 -0.35 20.18 -2.11
N LEU A 282 0.15 19.76 -0.96
CA LEU A 282 -0.60 19.60 0.27
C LEU A 282 -0.58 20.90 1.09
N ARG A 283 -1.64 21.13 1.87
CA ARG A 283 -1.72 22.25 2.80
C ARG A 283 -1.52 21.75 4.23
N THR A 284 -0.86 22.56 5.05
CA THR A 284 -0.66 22.26 6.47
C THR A 284 -1.84 22.73 7.30
N LEU A 285 -2.24 21.94 8.29
CA LEU A 285 -3.13 22.35 9.36
C LEU A 285 -2.29 22.98 10.50
N ASP A 286 -2.08 24.27 10.44
CA ASP A 286 -1.24 25.00 11.42
C ASP A 286 -1.92 25.14 12.79
N ASN A 287 -3.24 25.34 12.78
CA ASN A 287 -4.04 25.41 14.00
C ASN A 287 -5.43 24.78 13.80
N PHE A 288 -6.10 24.48 14.89
CA PHE A 288 -7.43 23.84 14.88
C PHE A 288 -8.59 24.80 14.64
N ASP A 289 -8.35 26.09 14.50
CA ASP A 289 -9.44 27.06 14.29
C ASP A 289 -10.17 26.84 12.96
N MET A 290 -9.45 26.32 11.95
CA MET A 290 -10.07 25.89 10.70
C MET A 290 -11.18 24.85 10.88
N LEU A 291 -11.07 23.99 11.90
CA LEU A 291 -12.06 22.94 12.18
C LEU A 291 -13.28 23.46 12.92
N LYS A 292 -13.22 24.63 13.58
CA LYS A 292 -14.35 25.20 14.33
C LYS A 292 -15.46 25.72 13.44
N ASN A 293 -15.13 26.11 12.20
CA ASN A 293 -16.05 26.76 11.27
C ASN A 293 -16.39 25.89 10.06
N LEU A 294 -16.26 24.56 10.18
CA LEU A 294 -16.61 23.65 9.11
C LEU A 294 -18.12 23.67 8.86
N VAL A 295 -18.49 23.77 7.59
CA VAL A 295 -19.88 23.76 7.13
C VAL A 295 -20.14 22.57 6.22
N GLY A 296 -21.40 22.13 6.14
CA GLY A 296 -21.80 20.99 5.34
C GLY A 296 -21.81 19.66 6.10
N SER A 297 -21.84 18.57 5.35
CA SER A 297 -21.83 17.22 5.92
C SER A 297 -20.42 16.79 6.25
N ILE A 298 -20.20 16.29 7.47
CA ILE A 298 -18.88 15.91 7.98
C ILE A 298 -18.87 14.41 8.28
N ALA A 299 -17.80 13.72 7.89
CA ALA A 299 -17.47 12.36 8.35
C ALA A 299 -16.16 12.35 9.12
N VAL A 300 -16.07 11.48 10.12
CA VAL A 300 -14.84 11.27 10.90
C VAL A 300 -14.42 9.80 10.79
N LEU A 301 -13.18 9.56 10.40
CA LEU A 301 -12.57 8.24 10.26
C LEU A 301 -11.38 8.14 11.20
N THR A 302 -11.51 7.39 12.28
CA THR A 302 -10.47 7.30 13.33
C THR A 302 -9.31 6.38 12.98
N ASN A 303 -9.52 5.39 12.09
CA ASN A 303 -8.55 4.39 11.66
C ASN A 303 -8.63 4.15 10.14
N ALA A 304 -8.42 5.22 9.36
CA ALA A 304 -8.59 5.20 7.92
C ALA A 304 -7.55 4.34 7.18
N SER A 305 -6.48 3.88 7.83
CA SER A 305 -5.55 2.91 7.23
C SER A 305 -6.12 1.49 7.21
N ILE A 306 -7.05 1.17 8.11
CA ILE A 306 -7.66 -0.16 8.27
C ILE A 306 -9.04 -0.20 7.63
N TYR A 307 -9.91 0.76 7.99
CA TYR A 307 -11.28 0.82 7.51
C TYR A 307 -11.36 1.54 6.17
N LEU A 308 -12.02 0.90 5.22
CA LEU A 308 -12.24 1.43 3.88
C LEU A 308 -13.72 1.83 3.71
N PRO A 309 -14.03 3.12 3.79
CA PRO A 309 -15.39 3.57 3.49
C PRO A 309 -15.63 3.59 1.97
N ILE A 310 -16.76 3.05 1.53
CA ILE A 310 -17.14 3.01 0.10
C ILE A 310 -18.53 3.61 -0.09
N TYR A 311 -18.63 4.59 -0.96
CA TYR A 311 -19.89 5.15 -1.37
C TYR A 311 -20.67 4.18 -2.27
N GLN A 312 -21.85 3.73 -1.83
CA GLN A 312 -22.66 2.72 -2.52
C GLN A 312 -23.18 3.15 -3.89
N GLY A 313 -23.25 4.44 -4.19
CA GLY A 313 -23.63 4.95 -5.51
C GLY A 313 -22.51 4.86 -6.56
N ALA A 314 -21.36 4.29 -6.23
CA ALA A 314 -20.22 4.09 -7.11
C ALA A 314 -19.94 2.61 -7.45
N LEU A 315 -20.81 1.68 -6.98
CA LEU A 315 -20.76 0.23 -7.25
C LEU A 315 -21.65 -0.12 -8.43
#